data_306faeff02493e665e4475784ba23971
#
_entry.id   306faeff02493e665e4475784ba23971
#
_cell.length_a   1.000
_cell.length_b   1.000
_cell.length_c   1.000
_cell.angle_alpha   90.00
_cell.angle_beta   90.00
_cell.angle_gamma   90.00
#
_symmetry.space_group_name_H-M   'P 1'
#
loop_
_entity.id
_entity.type
_entity.pdbx_description
1 polymer ?
#
loop_
_entity_poly.entity_id
_entity_poly.type
_entity_poly.pdbx_seq_one_letter_code
_entity_poly.pdbx_strand_id
1 'polypeptide(L)'
;GRLSGTQFTPEKGWDENKLEFFRRHIVQLGRSGLFVVYDELAGKEPVEWNYLLHTVELPMEVGKEEGGLRILGKNKADGISIAHLYSSQEMTYAQTDTFFVAALDWKKRLGKALANHYHFTATTTPCNKVFFLNIIDVHGNNRADAVINHQGNRITVEGWVIECNLDSEGKAFLHIENTQNGASLDFNYNSNKGATTIVDQVGGKRIEKRLVDSLPKPEI
;
A
#
# COMPACT_ATOMS: atom_id res chain seq x y z
N GLY A 1 9.08 3.74 11.41
CA GLY A 1 8.27 4.74 12.11
C GLY A 1 7.15 4.07 12.87
N ARG A 2 7.00 4.35 14.16
CA ARG A 2 5.82 3.91 14.92
C ARG A 2 4.62 4.70 14.43
N LEU A 3 3.73 4.09 13.70
CA LEU A 3 2.36 4.55 13.57
C LEU A 3 1.62 3.98 14.78
N SER A 4 1.57 4.73 15.88
CA SER A 4 0.69 4.40 16.99
C SER A 4 -0.73 4.78 16.59
N GLY A 5 -1.65 3.83 16.56
CA GLY A 5 -3.08 4.09 16.45
C GLY A 5 -3.67 4.67 17.74
N THR A 6 -2.94 5.59 18.38
CA THR A 6 -3.33 6.18 19.66
C THR A 6 -4.08 7.48 19.41
N GLN A 7 -5.31 7.58 19.88
CA GLN A 7 -6.01 8.85 20.01
C GLN A 7 -5.60 9.52 21.34
N PHE A 8 -5.13 10.75 21.23
CA PHE A 8 -4.94 11.58 22.41
C PHE A 8 -6.28 12.19 22.82
N THR A 9 -6.73 11.94 24.03
CA THR A 9 -7.83 12.69 24.63
C THR A 9 -7.28 13.49 25.82
N PRO A 10 -7.68 14.78 25.98
CA PRO A 10 -7.19 15.63 27.09
C PRO A 10 -7.43 15.02 28.49
N GLU A 11 -8.45 14.18 28.61
CA GLU A 11 -8.87 13.59 29.89
C GLU A 11 -8.15 12.28 30.22
N LYS A 12 -7.74 11.51 29.19
CA LYS A 12 -7.15 10.17 29.35
C LYS A 12 -5.70 10.08 28.90
N GLY A 13 -5.17 11.12 28.27
CA GLY A 13 -3.87 11.04 27.62
C GLY A 13 -3.93 10.20 26.34
N TRP A 14 -2.86 9.47 26.04
CA TRP A 14 -2.81 8.56 24.92
C TRP A 14 -3.51 7.25 25.27
N ASP A 15 -4.47 6.83 24.43
CA ASP A 15 -5.12 5.52 24.53
C ASP A 15 -4.08 4.40 24.44
N GLU A 16 -4.43 3.23 24.98
CA GLU A 16 -3.62 2.03 24.82
C GLU A 16 -3.38 1.75 23.34
N ASN A 17 -2.15 1.36 23.02
CA ASN A 17 -1.76 1.03 21.67
C ASN A 17 -2.54 -0.20 21.18
N LYS A 18 -3.52 0.01 20.31
CA LYS A 18 -4.33 -1.04 19.68
C LYS A 18 -3.60 -1.76 18.56
N LEU A 19 -2.58 -1.13 17.99
CA LEU A 19 -1.77 -1.70 16.93
C LEU A 19 -0.76 -2.67 17.53
N GLU A 20 -0.79 -3.93 17.10
CA GLU A 20 0.23 -4.92 17.41
C GLU A 20 1.45 -4.72 16.52
N PHE A 21 1.25 -4.70 15.22
CA PHE A 21 2.28 -4.33 14.26
C PHE A 21 1.70 -3.78 12.94
N PHE A 22 2.54 -3.04 12.22
CA PHE A 22 2.35 -2.60 10.84
C PHE A 22 3.64 -2.82 10.07
N ARG A 23 3.53 -3.50 8.95
CA ARG A 23 4.65 -3.81 8.08
C ARG A 23 4.28 -3.49 6.64
N ARG A 24 5.06 -2.64 5.99
CA ARG A 24 4.85 -2.24 4.59
C ARG A 24 6.06 -2.56 3.75
N HIS A 25 5.85 -3.24 2.64
CA HIS A 25 6.84 -3.48 1.60
C HIS A 25 6.49 -2.64 0.38
N ILE A 26 7.46 -1.91 -0.14
CA ILE A 26 7.33 -1.13 -1.37
C ILE A 26 8.41 -1.62 -2.33
N VAL A 27 7.99 -2.11 -3.48
CA VAL A 27 8.88 -2.63 -4.52
C VAL A 27 8.58 -1.92 -5.83
N GLN A 28 9.59 -1.31 -6.43
CA GLN A 28 9.52 -0.79 -7.79
C GLN A 28 9.87 -1.88 -8.79
N LEU A 29 9.01 -2.13 -9.75
CA LEU A 29 9.20 -3.14 -10.78
C LEU A 29 9.96 -2.54 -11.99
N GLY A 30 11.25 -2.78 -12.03
CA GLY A 30 12.10 -2.27 -13.10
C GLY A 30 12.10 -0.72 -13.18
N ARG A 31 11.95 -0.18 -14.40
CA ARG A 31 11.88 1.26 -14.66
C ARG A 31 10.55 1.70 -15.26
N SER A 32 9.54 0.87 -15.19
CA SER A 32 8.26 1.04 -15.88
C SER A 32 7.28 2.01 -15.21
N GLY A 33 7.58 2.49 -13.99
CA GLY A 33 6.62 3.27 -13.19
C GLY A 33 5.61 2.38 -12.45
N LEU A 34 5.85 1.06 -12.44
CA LEU A 34 5.05 0.10 -11.68
C LEU A 34 5.62 -0.08 -10.27
N PHE A 35 4.71 -0.05 -9.29
CA PHE A 35 5.04 -0.26 -7.89
C PHE A 35 4.12 -1.33 -7.29
N VAL A 36 4.67 -2.15 -6.41
CA VAL A 36 3.93 -3.08 -5.56
C VAL A 36 4.05 -2.58 -4.13
N VAL A 37 2.91 -2.40 -3.47
CA VAL A 37 2.84 -2.09 -2.05
C VAL A 37 2.10 -3.22 -1.36
N TYR A 38 2.76 -3.95 -0.47
CA TYR A 38 2.15 -5.01 0.31
C TYR A 38 2.24 -4.67 1.79
N ASP A 39 1.07 -4.64 2.43
CA ASP A 39 0.92 -4.30 3.83
C ASP A 39 0.43 -5.50 4.64
N GLU A 40 1.04 -5.69 5.78
CA GLU A 40 0.57 -6.58 6.84
C GLU A 40 0.29 -5.77 8.09
N LEU A 41 -0.95 -5.81 8.57
CA LEU A 41 -1.37 -5.11 9.77
C LEU A 41 -2.04 -6.08 10.74
N ALA A 42 -1.72 -5.94 12.03
CA ALA A 42 -2.42 -6.66 13.07
C ALA A 42 -2.73 -5.75 14.27
N GLY A 43 -3.89 -5.96 14.84
CA GLY A 43 -4.37 -5.28 16.03
C GLY A 43 -4.62 -6.26 17.17
N LYS A 44 -4.54 -5.78 18.40
CA LYS A 44 -4.84 -6.54 19.60
C LYS A 44 -6.33 -6.90 19.74
N GLU A 45 -7.18 -6.13 19.07
CA GLU A 45 -8.63 -6.30 19.00
C GLU A 45 -9.12 -6.04 17.58
N PRO A 46 -10.34 -6.48 17.18
CA PRO A 46 -10.89 -6.17 15.89
C PRO A 46 -11.06 -4.66 15.70
N VAL A 47 -10.50 -4.13 14.63
CA VAL A 47 -10.61 -2.71 14.24
C VAL A 47 -10.87 -2.59 12.74
N GLU A 48 -11.46 -1.49 12.33
CA GLU A 48 -11.53 -1.11 10.92
C GLU A 48 -10.17 -0.61 10.46
N TRP A 49 -9.69 -1.15 9.34
CA TRP A 49 -8.43 -0.72 8.73
C TRP A 49 -8.72 0.16 7.53
N ASN A 50 -8.00 1.26 7.43
CA ASN A 50 -8.18 2.22 6.36
C ASN A 50 -6.96 2.25 5.44
N TYR A 51 -7.19 2.03 4.14
CA TYR A 51 -6.21 2.31 3.10
C TYR A 51 -6.49 3.66 2.48
N LEU A 52 -5.50 4.57 2.50
CA LEU A 52 -5.67 5.96 2.09
C LEU A 52 -4.91 6.25 0.81
N LEU A 53 -5.58 6.91 -0.14
CA LEU A 53 -4.95 7.50 -1.32
C LEU A 53 -5.38 8.97 -1.44
N HIS A 54 -4.50 9.77 -1.99
CA HIS A 54 -4.77 11.20 -2.16
C HIS A 54 -4.44 11.65 -3.58
N THR A 55 -5.27 12.54 -4.11
CA THR A 55 -4.97 13.27 -5.34
C THR A 55 -5.12 14.77 -5.11
N VAL A 56 -4.48 15.55 -5.97
CA VAL A 56 -4.55 17.01 -5.95
C VAL A 56 -5.36 17.46 -7.15
N GLU A 57 -6.30 18.41 -6.92
CA GLU A 57 -7.12 19.11 -7.92
C GLU A 57 -8.23 18.30 -8.58
N LEU A 58 -8.07 17.00 -8.83
CA LEU A 58 -9.09 16.16 -9.47
C LEU A 58 -9.49 14.99 -8.58
N PRO A 59 -10.78 14.66 -8.52
CA PRO A 59 -11.23 13.46 -7.82
C PRO A 59 -10.72 12.19 -8.51
N MET A 60 -10.63 11.11 -7.74
CA MET A 60 -10.33 9.79 -8.28
C MET A 60 -11.58 9.14 -8.87
N GLU A 61 -11.41 8.42 -9.96
CA GLU A 61 -12.42 7.54 -10.53
C GLU A 61 -12.23 6.14 -9.94
N VAL A 62 -13.27 5.60 -9.28
CA VAL A 62 -13.18 4.31 -8.58
C VAL A 62 -14.11 3.30 -9.24
N GLY A 63 -13.57 2.17 -9.62
CA GLY A 63 -14.29 1.01 -10.17
C GLY A 63 -14.03 -0.25 -9.34
N LYS A 64 -15.01 -1.18 -9.36
CA LYS A 64 -14.80 -2.53 -8.82
C LYS A 64 -14.12 -3.38 -9.87
N GLU A 65 -13.22 -4.25 -9.43
CA GLU A 65 -12.61 -5.31 -10.25
C GLU A 65 -12.63 -6.63 -9.49
N GLU A 66 -12.18 -7.71 -10.11
CA GLU A 66 -12.16 -9.03 -9.47
C GLU A 66 -11.26 -9.01 -8.21
N GLY A 67 -11.89 -9.23 -7.07
CA GLY A 67 -11.22 -9.26 -5.75
C GLY A 67 -10.76 -7.91 -5.21
N GLY A 68 -11.08 -6.78 -5.87
CA GLY A 68 -10.55 -5.49 -5.43
C GLY A 68 -11.19 -4.25 -6.03
N LEU A 69 -10.43 -3.16 -6.00
CA LEU A 69 -10.81 -1.84 -6.49
C LEU A 69 -9.74 -1.33 -7.47
N ARG A 70 -10.19 -0.78 -8.60
CA ARG A 70 -9.36 0.02 -9.50
C ARG A 70 -9.61 1.50 -9.24
N ILE A 71 -8.56 2.24 -8.92
CA ILE A 71 -8.63 3.65 -8.54
C ILE A 71 -7.75 4.44 -9.50
N LEU A 72 -8.37 5.28 -10.33
CA LEU A 72 -7.69 6.11 -11.31
C LEU A 72 -7.59 7.55 -10.80
N GLY A 73 -6.38 8.01 -10.60
CA GLY A 73 -6.04 9.41 -10.33
C GLY A 73 -5.43 10.07 -11.54
N LYS A 74 -5.83 11.29 -11.83
CA LYS A 74 -5.28 12.14 -12.89
C LYS A 74 -4.87 13.48 -12.31
N ASN A 75 -3.89 14.12 -12.92
CA ASN A 75 -3.58 15.52 -12.67
C ASN A 75 -3.79 16.37 -13.93
N LYS A 76 -3.78 17.69 -13.76
CA LYS A 76 -3.95 18.63 -14.89
C LYS A 76 -2.74 18.69 -15.84
N ALA A 77 -1.63 18.06 -15.49
CA ALA A 77 -0.40 18.00 -16.29
C ALA A 77 -0.22 16.62 -16.95
N ASP A 78 -1.33 15.94 -17.30
CA ASP A 78 -1.35 14.67 -18.02
C ASP A 78 -0.70 13.48 -17.30
N GLY A 79 -0.46 13.59 -16.01
CA GLY A 79 -0.02 12.47 -15.17
C GLY A 79 -1.19 11.57 -14.80
N ILE A 80 -0.98 10.27 -14.90
CA ILE A 80 -1.94 9.21 -14.59
C ILE A 80 -1.34 8.33 -13.50
N SER A 81 -2.15 7.97 -12.52
CA SER A 81 -1.84 6.96 -11.51
C SER A 81 -3.02 6.01 -11.38
N ILE A 82 -2.81 4.73 -11.61
CA ILE A 82 -3.83 3.70 -11.46
C ILE A 82 -3.39 2.79 -10.34
N ALA A 83 -4.21 2.70 -9.30
CA ALA A 83 -4.01 1.79 -8.19
C ALA A 83 -5.00 0.62 -8.28
N HIS A 84 -4.48 -0.60 -8.21
CA HIS A 84 -5.26 -1.84 -8.11
C HIS A 84 -5.12 -2.35 -6.67
N LEU A 85 -6.13 -2.11 -5.87
CA LEU A 85 -6.14 -2.37 -4.43
C LEU A 85 -6.92 -3.64 -4.10
N TYR A 86 -6.23 -4.62 -3.56
CA TYR A 86 -6.75 -5.89 -3.06
C TYR A 86 -6.62 -5.97 -1.55
N SER A 87 -7.50 -6.69 -0.90
CA SER A 87 -7.50 -6.88 0.55
C SER A 87 -7.91 -8.29 0.93
N SER A 88 -7.39 -8.80 2.05
CA SER A 88 -7.84 -10.04 2.66
C SER A 88 -9.22 -9.94 3.33
N GLN A 89 -9.82 -8.75 3.35
CA GLN A 89 -11.14 -8.46 3.91
C GLN A 89 -11.98 -7.67 2.91
N GLU A 90 -13.30 -7.80 3.00
CA GLU A 90 -14.20 -6.94 2.24
C GLU A 90 -13.97 -5.47 2.57
N MET A 91 -14.04 -4.63 1.54
CA MET A 91 -13.84 -3.19 1.66
C MET A 91 -15.07 -2.42 1.19
N THR A 92 -15.40 -1.38 1.93
CA THR A 92 -16.18 -0.25 1.45
C THR A 92 -15.26 0.91 1.13
N TYR A 93 -15.72 1.89 0.35
CA TYR A 93 -14.89 3.06 0.07
C TYR A 93 -15.71 4.35 0.06
N ALA A 94 -15.02 5.43 0.36
CA ALA A 94 -15.54 6.80 0.25
C ALA A 94 -14.46 7.73 -0.29
N GLN A 95 -14.89 8.85 -0.86
CA GLN A 95 -14.02 9.92 -1.29
C GLN A 95 -14.58 11.26 -0.82
N THR A 96 -13.71 12.13 -0.35
CA THR A 96 -14.06 13.49 0.08
C THR A 96 -12.93 14.47 -0.23
N ASP A 97 -13.26 15.73 -0.38
CA ASP A 97 -12.32 16.87 -0.43
C ASP A 97 -12.37 17.70 0.85
N THR A 98 -13.07 17.21 1.87
CA THR A 98 -13.27 17.90 3.15
C THR A 98 -12.20 17.51 4.15
N PHE A 99 -11.57 18.47 4.78
CA PHE A 99 -10.61 18.27 5.85
C PHE A 99 -11.31 18.34 7.22
N PHE A 100 -11.01 17.42 8.12
CA PHE A 100 -11.54 17.37 9.48
C PHE A 100 -11.00 18.48 10.38
N VAL A 101 -9.86 19.04 10.04
CA VAL A 101 -9.25 20.14 10.78
C VAL A 101 -9.57 21.43 10.04
N ALA A 102 -10.12 22.41 10.75
CA ALA A 102 -10.32 23.75 10.19
C ALA A 102 -8.99 24.23 9.59
N ALA A 103 -8.97 24.37 8.28
CA ALA A 103 -7.79 24.84 7.59
C ALA A 103 -7.42 26.20 8.19
N LEU A 104 -6.18 26.33 8.67
CA LEU A 104 -5.61 27.65 8.89
C LEU A 104 -5.87 28.44 7.61
N ASP A 105 -6.25 29.73 7.74
CA ASP A 105 -6.58 30.57 6.59
C ASP A 105 -5.32 30.78 5.71
N TRP A 106 -4.96 29.74 4.95
CA TRP A 106 -3.80 29.75 4.06
C TRP A 106 -3.92 30.83 3.00
N LYS A 107 -5.17 31.20 2.64
CA LYS A 107 -5.41 32.30 1.71
C LYS A 107 -4.87 33.62 2.25
N LYS A 108 -5.04 33.89 3.56
CA LYS A 108 -4.45 35.06 4.22
C LYS A 108 -2.92 35.00 4.24
N ARG A 109 -2.34 33.81 4.46
CA ARG A 109 -0.88 33.64 4.56
C ARG A 109 -0.17 33.66 3.20
N LEU A 110 -0.76 33.03 2.19
CA LEU A 110 -0.13 32.81 0.89
C LEU A 110 -0.66 33.72 -0.21
N GLY A 111 -1.69 34.54 0.07
CA GLY A 111 -2.34 35.40 -0.92
C GLY A 111 -3.14 34.66 -2.00
N LYS A 112 -3.19 33.32 -1.96
CA LYS A 112 -3.92 32.49 -2.93
C LYS A 112 -4.59 31.30 -2.24
N ALA A 113 -5.68 30.81 -2.84
CA ALA A 113 -6.27 29.54 -2.43
C ALA A 113 -5.35 28.38 -2.81
N LEU A 114 -5.27 27.39 -1.94
CA LEU A 114 -4.66 26.11 -2.28
C LEU A 114 -5.60 25.27 -3.15
N ALA A 115 -5.06 24.40 -3.98
CA ALA A 115 -5.83 23.41 -4.71
C ALA A 115 -6.52 22.46 -3.73
N ASN A 116 -7.72 21.98 -4.11
CA ASN A 116 -8.40 20.93 -3.36
C ASN A 116 -7.57 19.66 -3.39
N HIS A 117 -7.58 18.93 -2.29
CA HIS A 117 -7.05 17.60 -2.17
C HIS A 117 -8.19 16.63 -1.96
N TYR A 118 -8.24 15.59 -2.75
CA TYR A 118 -9.23 14.54 -2.62
C TYR A 118 -8.63 13.38 -1.83
N HIS A 119 -9.39 12.90 -0.84
CA HIS A 119 -9.02 11.79 0.03
C HIS A 119 -9.92 10.61 -0.31
N PHE A 120 -9.32 9.56 -0.81
CA PHE A 120 -9.96 8.26 -0.94
C PHE A 120 -9.61 7.43 0.28
N THR A 121 -10.61 6.74 0.82
CA THR A 121 -10.48 5.81 1.93
C THR A 121 -11.17 4.52 1.57
N ALA A 122 -10.44 3.41 1.55
CA ALA A 122 -11.02 2.07 1.57
C ALA A 122 -10.97 1.55 3.00
N THR A 123 -12.13 1.15 3.53
CA THR A 123 -12.31 0.72 4.92
C THR A 123 -12.73 -0.75 4.95
N THR A 124 -12.04 -1.58 5.73
CA THR A 124 -12.40 -2.99 5.92
C THR A 124 -13.51 -3.15 6.93
N THR A 125 -14.16 -4.32 6.93
CA THR A 125 -14.89 -4.79 8.12
C THR A 125 -13.93 -4.93 9.29
N PRO A 126 -14.42 -4.76 10.57
CA PRO A 126 -13.57 -4.93 11.74
C PRO A 126 -12.91 -6.31 11.80
N CYS A 127 -11.58 -6.35 11.93
CA CYS A 127 -10.80 -7.58 12.01
C CYS A 127 -9.49 -7.35 12.77
N ASN A 128 -8.93 -8.44 13.34
CA ASN A 128 -7.65 -8.36 14.03
C ASN A 128 -6.46 -8.26 13.09
N LYS A 129 -6.60 -8.79 11.87
CA LYS A 129 -5.50 -8.85 10.91
C LYS A 129 -6.00 -8.60 9.49
N VAL A 130 -5.23 -7.84 8.73
CA VAL A 130 -5.51 -7.57 7.32
C VAL A 130 -4.22 -7.53 6.51
N PHE A 131 -4.32 -8.00 5.28
CA PHE A 131 -3.33 -7.78 4.23
C PHE A 131 -3.92 -6.86 3.17
N PHE A 132 -3.12 -5.90 2.72
CA PHE A 132 -3.42 -5.13 1.52
C PHE A 132 -2.32 -5.35 0.49
N LEU A 133 -2.73 -5.54 -0.75
CA LEU A 133 -1.85 -5.47 -1.91
C LEU A 133 -2.32 -4.33 -2.80
N ASN A 134 -1.43 -3.42 -3.13
CA ASN A 134 -1.70 -2.35 -4.08
C ASN A 134 -0.65 -2.38 -5.19
N ILE A 135 -1.10 -2.54 -6.43
CA ILE A 135 -0.26 -2.40 -7.61
C ILE A 135 -0.55 -1.04 -8.22
N ILE A 136 0.47 -0.21 -8.29
CA ILE A 136 0.34 1.17 -8.73
C ILE A 136 1.09 1.34 -10.05
N ASP A 137 0.37 1.75 -11.07
CA ASP A 137 0.91 2.14 -12.37
C ASP A 137 0.92 3.66 -12.51
N VAL A 138 2.11 4.26 -12.65
CA VAL A 138 2.28 5.70 -12.78
C VAL A 138 2.90 6.03 -14.14
N HIS A 139 2.19 6.81 -14.94
CA HIS A 139 2.65 7.17 -16.27
C HIS A 139 2.05 8.50 -16.77
N GLY A 140 2.52 8.98 -17.90
CA GLY A 140 1.89 10.08 -18.64
C GLY A 140 0.93 9.56 -19.72
N ASN A 141 0.22 10.47 -20.38
CA ASN A 141 -0.74 10.13 -21.46
C ASN A 141 -0.10 9.45 -22.69
N ASN A 142 1.21 9.39 -22.77
CA ASN A 142 1.96 8.79 -23.89
C ASN A 142 2.17 7.28 -23.76
N ARG A 143 1.68 6.65 -22.70
CA ARG A 143 1.77 5.21 -22.45
C ARG A 143 0.37 4.65 -22.14
N ALA A 144 0.07 3.45 -22.65
CA ALA A 144 -1.13 2.73 -22.26
C ALA A 144 -1.04 2.24 -20.78
N ASP A 145 -2.20 2.08 -20.15
CA ASP A 145 -2.32 1.48 -18.84
C ASP A 145 -1.74 0.06 -18.85
N ALA A 146 -1.05 -0.33 -17.78
CA ALA A 146 -0.58 -1.68 -17.61
C ALA A 146 -1.76 -2.65 -17.47
N VAL A 147 -1.70 -3.77 -18.20
CA VAL A 147 -2.72 -4.82 -18.10
C VAL A 147 -2.42 -5.72 -16.92
N ILE A 148 -3.30 -5.72 -15.94
CA ILE A 148 -3.21 -6.54 -14.75
C ILE A 148 -4.15 -7.74 -14.87
N ASN A 149 -3.62 -8.95 -14.72
CA ASN A 149 -4.40 -10.17 -14.64
C ASN A 149 -4.29 -10.74 -13.23
N HIS A 150 -5.43 -10.84 -12.55
CA HIS A 150 -5.53 -11.36 -11.20
C HIS A 150 -6.17 -12.75 -11.19
N GLN A 151 -5.56 -13.71 -10.54
CA GLN A 151 -6.06 -15.08 -10.36
C GLN A 151 -5.73 -15.59 -8.95
N GLY A 152 -6.68 -15.49 -8.04
CA GLY A 152 -6.46 -15.89 -6.65
C GLY A 152 -5.35 -15.09 -5.99
N ASN A 153 -4.28 -15.77 -5.54
CA ASN A 153 -3.14 -15.11 -4.89
C ASN A 153 -2.02 -14.72 -5.88
N ARG A 154 -2.29 -14.81 -7.19
CA ARG A 154 -1.30 -14.55 -8.24
C ARG A 154 -1.76 -13.43 -9.15
N ILE A 155 -0.88 -12.49 -9.38
CA ILE A 155 -1.08 -11.37 -10.28
C ILE A 155 0.05 -11.32 -11.31
N THR A 156 -0.30 -11.06 -12.56
CA THR A 156 0.68 -10.84 -13.62
C THR A 156 0.52 -9.47 -14.24
N VAL A 157 1.62 -8.78 -14.47
CA VAL A 157 1.69 -7.46 -15.08
C VAL A 157 3.01 -7.26 -15.82
N GLU A 158 2.98 -6.94 -17.11
CA GLU A 158 4.17 -6.60 -17.92
C GLU A 158 5.38 -7.54 -17.74
N GLY A 159 5.16 -8.85 -17.72
CA GLY A 159 6.21 -9.85 -17.53
C GLY A 159 6.65 -10.06 -16.08
N TRP A 160 5.98 -9.42 -15.13
CA TRP A 160 6.14 -9.68 -13.70
C TRP A 160 5.04 -10.59 -13.19
N VAL A 161 5.43 -11.48 -12.29
CA VAL A 161 4.55 -12.32 -11.48
C VAL A 161 4.66 -11.87 -10.04
N ILE A 162 3.52 -11.63 -9.41
CA ILE A 162 3.42 -11.22 -8.02
C ILE A 162 2.52 -12.24 -7.32
N GLU A 163 3.03 -12.89 -6.31
CA GLU A 163 2.30 -13.82 -5.47
C GLU A 163 2.38 -13.36 -4.02
N CYS A 164 1.24 -13.25 -3.35
CA CYS A 164 1.20 -12.85 -1.95
C CYS A 164 0.05 -13.54 -1.23
N ASN A 165 0.11 -13.53 0.09
CA ASN A 165 -1.04 -13.98 0.87
C ASN A 165 -2.06 -12.85 1.02
N LEU A 166 -3.29 -13.12 0.57
CA LEU A 166 -4.46 -12.29 0.82
C LEU A 166 -5.52 -13.07 1.65
N ASP A 167 -5.10 -14.08 2.40
CA ASP A 167 -5.91 -14.77 3.39
C ASP A 167 -5.46 -14.34 4.80
N SER A 168 -6.35 -13.68 5.56
CA SER A 168 -6.05 -13.14 6.89
C SER A 168 -5.63 -14.22 7.91
N GLU A 169 -6.03 -15.47 7.73
CA GLU A 169 -5.65 -16.59 8.59
C GLU A 169 -4.24 -17.11 8.29
N GLY A 170 -3.72 -16.81 7.11
CA GLY A 170 -2.42 -17.26 6.67
C GLY A 170 -1.25 -16.42 7.17
N LYS A 171 -0.04 -16.85 6.85
CA LYS A 171 1.19 -16.09 7.09
C LYS A 171 1.44 -15.12 5.95
N ALA A 172 1.95 -13.94 6.27
CA ALA A 172 2.39 -12.99 5.25
C ALA A 172 3.52 -13.57 4.40
N PHE A 173 3.39 -13.46 3.10
CA PHE A 173 4.47 -13.63 2.15
C PHE A 173 4.24 -12.73 0.93
N LEU A 174 5.31 -12.35 0.29
CA LEU A 174 5.31 -11.66 -1.00
C LEU A 174 6.45 -12.22 -1.83
N HIS A 175 6.10 -12.81 -2.98
CA HIS A 175 7.05 -13.24 -4.01
C HIS A 175 6.82 -12.39 -5.27
N ILE A 176 7.91 -11.89 -5.84
CA ILE A 176 7.89 -11.14 -7.09
C ILE A 176 8.96 -11.70 -8.01
N GLU A 177 8.59 -12.04 -9.23
CA GLU A 177 9.51 -12.58 -10.23
C GLU A 177 9.33 -11.90 -11.58
N ASN A 178 10.43 -11.57 -12.23
CA ASN A 178 10.42 -11.16 -13.63
C ASN A 178 10.65 -12.39 -14.52
N THR A 179 9.64 -12.77 -15.30
CA THR A 179 9.66 -13.97 -16.14
C THR A 179 10.62 -13.86 -17.34
N GLN A 180 11.07 -12.65 -17.68
CA GLN A 180 11.95 -12.43 -18.83
C GLN A 180 13.43 -12.58 -18.47
N ASN A 181 13.83 -12.20 -17.26
CA ASN A 181 15.23 -12.19 -16.84
C ASN A 181 15.49 -12.99 -15.55
N GLY A 182 14.45 -13.55 -14.91
CA GLY A 182 14.55 -14.36 -13.70
C GLY A 182 14.94 -13.59 -12.43
N ALA A 183 14.89 -12.25 -12.45
CA ALA A 183 15.05 -11.48 -11.23
C ALA A 183 13.90 -11.76 -10.28
N SER A 184 14.18 -12.04 -9.02
CA SER A 184 13.13 -12.34 -8.04
C SER A 184 13.40 -11.74 -6.67
N LEU A 185 12.32 -11.56 -5.93
CA LEU A 185 12.31 -11.04 -4.59
C LEU A 185 11.35 -11.86 -3.73
N ASP A 186 11.85 -12.39 -2.63
CA ASP A 186 11.07 -13.18 -1.69
C ASP A 186 11.06 -12.51 -0.31
N PHE A 187 9.89 -12.09 0.13
CA PHE A 187 9.63 -11.73 1.52
C PHE A 187 8.88 -12.89 2.18
N ASN A 188 9.57 -13.67 2.98
CA ASN A 188 8.96 -14.76 3.71
C ASN A 188 9.18 -14.54 5.20
N TYR A 189 8.15 -14.06 5.89
CA TYR A 189 8.20 -13.83 7.32
C TYR A 189 7.88 -15.10 8.09
N ASN A 190 8.92 -15.78 8.53
CA ASN A 190 8.76 -16.69 9.64
C ASN A 190 8.66 -15.86 10.92
N SER A 191 7.52 -15.89 11.56
CA SER A 191 6.93 -14.97 12.54
C SER A 191 7.82 -14.47 13.70
N ASN A 192 9.03 -14.96 13.88
CA ASN A 192 9.90 -14.59 15.02
C ASN A 192 11.28 -14.06 14.65
N LYS A 193 11.68 -14.09 13.39
CA LYS A 193 12.97 -13.55 12.93
C LYS A 193 12.80 -13.12 11.47
N GLY A 194 12.14 -11.98 11.27
CA GLY A 194 11.94 -11.44 9.93
C GLY A 194 13.21 -11.51 9.11
N ALA A 195 13.25 -12.40 8.14
CA ALA A 195 14.32 -12.48 7.18
C ALA A 195 13.73 -12.24 5.80
N THR A 196 14.18 -11.19 5.17
CA THR A 196 13.89 -10.91 3.77
C THR A 196 15.03 -11.48 2.95
N THR A 197 14.73 -12.41 2.07
CA THR A 197 15.71 -12.93 1.09
C THR A 197 15.47 -12.21 -0.23
N ILE A 198 16.45 -11.46 -0.68
CA ILE A 198 16.47 -10.84 -2.00
C ILE A 198 17.37 -11.68 -2.88
N VAL A 199 16.80 -12.25 -3.92
CA VAL A 199 17.55 -12.93 -4.98
C VAL A 199 17.53 -12.02 -6.19
N ASP A 200 18.65 -11.35 -6.43
CA ASP A 200 18.83 -10.50 -7.61
C ASP A 200 19.65 -11.26 -8.66
N GLN A 201 19.20 -11.19 -9.91
CA GLN A 201 19.94 -11.71 -11.05
C GLN A 201 20.44 -10.54 -11.90
N VAL A 202 21.54 -9.93 -11.48
CA VAL A 202 22.20 -8.88 -12.26
C VAL A 202 23.28 -9.49 -13.13
N GLY A 203 23.13 -9.38 -14.44
CA GLY A 203 24.13 -9.86 -15.40
C GLY A 203 24.41 -11.37 -15.36
N GLY A 204 23.40 -12.18 -15.05
CA GLY A 204 23.51 -13.64 -14.95
C GLY A 204 24.15 -14.15 -13.65
N LYS A 205 24.45 -13.29 -12.70
CA LYS A 205 24.91 -13.68 -11.37
C LYS A 205 23.76 -13.61 -10.37
N ARG A 206 23.49 -14.74 -9.71
CA ARG A 206 22.58 -14.80 -8.58
C ARG A 206 23.25 -14.14 -7.37
N ILE A 207 22.69 -13.04 -6.92
CA ILE A 207 23.10 -12.37 -5.68
C ILE A 207 21.98 -12.61 -4.66
N GLU A 208 22.29 -13.35 -3.61
CA GLU A 208 21.37 -13.56 -2.50
C GLU A 208 21.76 -12.64 -1.34
N LYS A 209 20.84 -11.77 -0.94
CA LYS A 209 20.99 -10.94 0.26
C LYS A 209 19.92 -11.32 1.25
N ARG A 210 20.35 -11.72 2.43
CA ARG A 210 19.46 -11.91 3.57
C ARG A 210 19.46 -10.66 4.42
N LEU A 211 18.34 -9.93 4.43
CA LEU A 211 18.13 -8.81 5.32
C LEU A 211 17.47 -9.36 6.60
N VAL A 212 18.17 -9.25 7.70
CA VAL A 212 17.61 -9.54 9.02
C VAL A 212 17.05 -8.24 9.55
N ASP A 213 15.80 -8.25 9.98
CA ASP A 213 15.17 -7.10 10.64
C ASP A 213 15.89 -6.84 11.97
N SER A 214 16.91 -5.99 11.93
CA SER A 214 17.69 -5.57 13.09
C SER A 214 17.30 -4.15 13.52
N LEU A 215 16.00 -3.82 13.47
CA LEU A 215 15.58 -2.59 14.15
C LEU A 215 15.76 -2.83 15.66
N PRO A 216 16.63 -2.10 16.34
CA PRO A 216 16.77 -2.22 17.78
C PRO A 216 15.40 -1.96 18.40
N LYS A 217 14.98 -2.87 19.30
CA LYS A 217 13.83 -2.57 20.15
C LYS A 217 14.16 -1.27 20.89
N PRO A 218 13.30 -0.24 20.82
CA PRO A 218 13.52 0.92 21.65
C PRO A 218 13.50 0.44 23.10
N GLU A 219 14.58 0.70 23.82
CA GLU A 219 14.57 0.60 25.27
C GLU A 219 13.52 1.59 25.79
N ILE A 220 12.55 1.05 26.56
CA ILE A 220 11.51 1.82 27.25
C ILE A 220 12.12 2.26 28.58
#